data_68ece272edc895ab2ed55d09a5e08473
#
_entry.id   68ece272edc895ab2ed55d09a5e08473
#
_cell.length_a   1.000
_cell.length_b   1.000
_cell.length_c   1.000
_cell.angle_alpha   90.00
_cell.angle_beta   90.00
_cell.angle_gamma   90.00
#
_symmetry.space_group_name_H-M   'P 1'
#
loop_
_entity.id
_entity.type
_entity.pdbx_description
1 polymer ?
#
loop_
_entity_poly.entity_id
_entity_poly.type
_entity_poly.pdbx_seq_one_letter_code
_entity_poly.pdbx_strand_id
1 'polypeptide(L)'
;SGKSSFHIRLSCTIEIVLNILFINNNVYLTKHVFCSLNVLIWLCACGVLGAGIWLRLAYSGYATLVPQYSLASADSVLLAGGCVTFVVAFFGCCGAWFQSRCMLITYFSLVILVFLGEFMLGALAFVFREHLARSLKTELLFGIHKHYNVTREPGTLPAVWDHIHEEFQCCGIRDYTDWFQIEAWPTEDRVPDSCCIKRERYCGRLDPEGRNKELWHKKGCATAIQMWLVTRLHVVGTVGLVVGFLQLFGLVSSMILFCTVSSKRSSHTYKSYDTANT
;
A
#
# COMPACT_ATOMS: atom_id res chain seq x y z
N SER A 1 18.48 -33.28 -14.56
CA SER A 1 18.37 -32.26 -15.62
C SER A 1 17.16 -32.47 -16.53
N GLY A 2 16.76 -33.72 -16.86
CA GLY A 2 15.64 -34.00 -17.76
C GLY A 2 14.23 -33.73 -17.21
N LYS A 3 13.98 -33.91 -15.92
CA LYS A 3 12.64 -33.70 -15.31
C LYS A 3 12.22 -32.25 -15.27
N SER A 4 13.14 -31.32 -15.01
CA SER A 4 12.85 -29.88 -15.00
C SER A 4 12.49 -29.34 -16.39
N SER A 5 13.16 -29.84 -17.44
CA SER A 5 12.88 -29.47 -18.83
C SER A 5 11.50 -29.98 -19.31
N PHE A 6 11.08 -31.17 -18.83
CA PHE A 6 9.78 -31.75 -19.16
C PHE A 6 8.63 -30.99 -18.52
N HIS A 7 8.74 -30.57 -17.23
CA HIS A 7 7.73 -29.78 -16.55
C HIS A 7 7.57 -28.37 -17.18
N ILE A 8 8.66 -27.74 -17.57
CA ILE A 8 8.63 -26.45 -18.27
C ILE A 8 7.96 -26.58 -19.64
N ARG A 9 8.25 -27.66 -20.39
CA ARG A 9 7.61 -27.93 -21.69
C ARG A 9 6.11 -28.20 -21.54
N LEU A 10 5.70 -29.01 -20.56
CA LEU A 10 4.29 -29.31 -20.30
C LEU A 10 3.52 -28.04 -19.89
N SER A 11 4.10 -27.21 -19.02
CA SER A 11 3.54 -25.91 -18.63
C SER A 11 3.41 -24.97 -19.84
N CYS A 12 4.44 -24.85 -20.68
CA CYS A 12 4.35 -24.07 -21.91
C CYS A 12 3.30 -24.59 -22.89
N THR A 13 3.10 -25.92 -22.98
CA THR A 13 2.09 -26.51 -23.86
C THR A 13 0.67 -26.21 -23.37
N ILE A 14 0.44 -26.28 -22.05
CA ILE A 14 -0.86 -25.95 -21.44
C ILE A 14 -1.15 -24.47 -21.63
N GLU A 15 -0.17 -23.58 -21.44
CA GLU A 15 -0.29 -22.13 -21.65
C GLU A 15 -0.55 -21.78 -23.12
N ILE A 16 0.07 -22.48 -24.07
CA ILE A 16 -0.20 -22.30 -25.50
C ILE A 16 -1.63 -22.73 -25.85
N VAL A 17 -2.14 -23.81 -25.25
CA VAL A 17 -3.53 -24.25 -25.44
C VAL A 17 -4.51 -23.26 -24.82
N LEU A 18 -4.24 -22.75 -23.63
CA LEU A 18 -5.03 -21.67 -23.00
C LEU A 18 -4.99 -20.38 -23.85
N ASN A 19 -3.84 -20.08 -24.44
CA ASN A 19 -3.68 -18.92 -25.33
C ASN A 19 -4.47 -19.04 -26.64
N ILE A 20 -4.53 -20.25 -27.20
CA ILE A 20 -5.36 -20.55 -28.40
C ILE A 20 -6.87 -20.46 -28.07
N LEU A 21 -7.27 -20.81 -26.85
CA LEU A 21 -8.67 -20.79 -26.42
C LEU A 21 -9.17 -19.42 -25.94
N PHE A 22 -8.30 -18.60 -25.35
CA PHE A 22 -8.72 -17.32 -24.70
C PHE A 22 -8.21 -16.05 -25.37
N ILE A 23 -7.10 -16.09 -26.12
CA ILE A 23 -6.52 -14.89 -26.74
C ILE A 23 -6.23 -15.21 -28.21
N ASN A 24 -7.21 -14.99 -29.02
CA ASN A 24 -7.11 -15.12 -30.47
C ASN A 24 -5.92 -14.31 -31.02
N ASN A 25 -4.84 -15.02 -31.34
CA ASN A 25 -3.83 -14.71 -32.36
C ASN A 25 -2.88 -13.49 -32.19
N ASN A 26 -2.65 -12.91 -31.01
CA ASN A 26 -1.69 -11.79 -31.02
C ASN A 26 -0.75 -11.75 -29.79
N VAL A 27 0.31 -12.56 -29.81
CA VAL A 27 1.50 -12.39 -28.93
C VAL A 27 2.04 -10.94 -29.01
N TYR A 28 1.90 -10.28 -30.14
CA TYR A 28 2.22 -8.88 -30.34
C TYR A 28 1.33 -7.98 -29.45
N LEU A 29 0.03 -8.18 -29.46
CA LEU A 29 -0.89 -7.43 -28.63
C LEU A 29 -0.62 -7.64 -27.13
N THR A 30 -0.43 -8.90 -26.71
CA THR A 30 -0.08 -9.25 -25.33
C THR A 30 1.20 -8.53 -24.88
N LYS A 31 2.23 -8.51 -25.73
CA LYS A 31 3.49 -7.79 -25.45
C LYS A 31 3.24 -6.30 -25.23
N HIS A 32 2.46 -5.66 -26.12
CA HIS A 32 2.22 -4.22 -26.03
C HIS A 32 1.33 -3.86 -24.84
N VAL A 33 0.26 -4.60 -24.60
CA VAL A 33 -0.63 -4.39 -23.43
C VAL A 33 0.15 -4.61 -22.12
N PHE A 34 0.92 -5.70 -22.04
CA PHE A 34 1.74 -5.98 -20.85
C PHE A 34 2.77 -4.88 -20.60
N CYS A 35 3.49 -4.43 -21.64
CA CYS A 35 4.47 -3.35 -21.53
C CYS A 35 3.79 -2.03 -21.13
N SER A 36 2.67 -1.66 -21.77
CA SER A 36 1.94 -0.42 -21.46
C SER A 36 1.45 -0.38 -20.03
N LEU A 37 0.88 -1.50 -19.54
CA LEU A 37 0.43 -1.59 -18.15
C LEU A 37 1.58 -1.45 -17.17
N ASN A 38 2.71 -2.12 -17.42
CA ASN A 38 3.89 -1.99 -16.56
C ASN A 38 4.49 -0.58 -16.60
N VAL A 39 4.47 0.12 -17.74
CA VAL A 39 4.88 1.54 -17.83
C VAL A 39 3.96 2.43 -17.00
N LEU A 40 2.63 2.24 -17.08
CA LEU A 40 1.68 2.99 -16.27
C LEU A 40 1.91 2.75 -14.77
N ILE A 41 2.08 1.49 -14.37
CA ILE A 41 2.39 1.13 -12.97
C ILE A 41 3.72 1.75 -12.54
N TRP A 42 4.73 1.76 -13.40
CA TRP A 42 6.03 2.36 -13.13
C TRP A 42 5.94 3.87 -12.91
N LEU A 43 5.17 4.58 -13.76
CA LEU A 43 4.90 6.02 -13.58
C LEU A 43 4.14 6.31 -12.28
N CYS A 44 3.13 5.49 -11.95
CA CYS A 44 2.44 5.60 -10.67
C CYS A 44 3.39 5.38 -9.48
N ALA A 45 4.29 4.39 -9.57
CA ALA A 45 5.29 4.13 -8.54
C ALA A 45 6.25 5.31 -8.36
N CYS A 46 6.67 5.96 -9.45
CA CYS A 46 7.47 7.21 -9.39
C CYS A 46 6.69 8.32 -8.64
N GLY A 47 5.39 8.47 -8.91
CA GLY A 47 4.53 9.44 -8.22
C GLY A 47 4.43 9.14 -6.71
N VAL A 48 4.22 7.88 -6.35
CA VAL A 48 4.16 7.44 -4.94
C VAL A 48 5.50 7.66 -4.23
N LEU A 49 6.61 7.33 -4.87
CA LEU A 49 7.95 7.58 -4.33
C LEU A 49 8.21 9.08 -4.13
N GLY A 50 7.85 9.90 -5.13
CA GLY A 50 7.96 11.36 -5.04
C GLY A 50 7.14 11.93 -3.89
N ALA A 51 5.89 11.47 -3.72
CA ALA A 51 5.03 11.86 -2.61
C ALA A 51 5.61 11.40 -1.27
N GLY A 52 6.10 10.16 -1.16
CA GLY A 52 6.73 9.64 0.06
C GLY A 52 7.99 10.41 0.45
N ILE A 53 8.85 10.74 -0.51
CA ILE A 53 10.03 11.58 -0.27
C ILE A 53 9.62 12.99 0.15
N TRP A 54 8.65 13.58 -0.53
CA TRP A 54 8.15 14.91 -0.18
C TRP A 54 7.57 14.96 1.23
N LEU A 55 6.74 13.97 1.60
CA LEU A 55 6.22 13.83 2.96
C LEU A 55 7.36 13.74 3.97
N ARG A 56 8.36 12.90 3.72
CA ARG A 56 9.49 12.73 4.62
C ARG A 56 10.32 14.02 4.79
N LEU A 57 10.53 14.78 3.73
CA LEU A 57 11.26 16.04 3.79
C LEU A 57 10.44 17.14 4.44
N ALA A 58 9.16 17.27 4.10
CA ALA A 58 8.25 18.28 4.65
C ALA A 58 8.00 18.04 6.16
N TYR A 59 8.01 16.78 6.59
CA TYR A 59 7.70 16.40 7.97
C TYR A 59 8.91 15.82 8.73
N SER A 60 10.13 16.06 8.26
CA SER A 60 11.37 15.52 8.87
C SER A 60 11.58 15.92 10.35
N GLY A 61 11.01 17.04 10.79
CA GLY A 61 11.01 17.44 12.19
C GLY A 61 10.29 16.50 13.16
N TYR A 62 9.43 15.59 12.65
CA TYR A 62 8.69 14.60 13.46
C TYR A 62 9.41 13.27 13.67
N ALA A 63 10.25 12.86 12.74
CA ALA A 63 11.04 11.62 12.85
C ALA A 63 11.97 11.65 14.08
N THR A 64 12.36 12.85 14.54
CA THR A 64 13.18 13.04 15.73
C THR A 64 12.41 12.93 17.05
N LEU A 65 11.07 13.09 17.02
CA LEU A 65 10.22 13.05 18.20
C LEU A 65 9.72 11.66 18.56
N VAL A 66 9.77 10.69 17.63
CA VAL A 66 9.28 9.32 17.84
C VAL A 66 10.27 8.30 17.26
N PRO A 67 11.44 8.07 17.89
CA PRO A 67 12.48 7.17 17.37
C PRO A 67 12.01 5.72 17.18
N GLN A 68 11.02 5.26 17.94
CA GLN A 68 10.52 3.88 17.91
C GLN A 68 9.58 3.58 16.73
N TYR A 69 9.09 4.60 16.01
CA TYR A 69 8.09 4.44 14.93
C TYR A 69 8.60 4.68 13.52
N SER A 70 9.90 4.86 13.34
CA SER A 70 10.47 5.22 12.02
C SER A 70 10.19 4.20 10.90
N LEU A 71 10.00 2.92 11.23
CA LEU A 71 9.74 1.86 10.25
C LEU A 71 8.26 1.67 9.90
N ALA A 72 7.34 2.04 10.78
CA ALA A 72 5.89 1.91 10.58
C ALA A 72 5.21 3.24 10.23
N SER A 73 5.98 4.30 9.99
CA SER A 73 5.44 5.58 9.55
C SER A 73 4.85 5.46 8.13
N ALA A 74 3.79 6.21 7.85
CA ALA A 74 3.10 6.18 6.56
C ALA A 74 4.04 6.47 5.38
N ASP A 75 4.99 7.38 5.55
CA ASP A 75 6.03 7.70 4.57
C ASP A 75 6.96 6.51 4.29
N SER A 76 7.37 5.77 5.34
CA SER A 76 8.23 4.58 5.19
C SER A 76 7.51 3.45 4.44
N VAL A 77 6.22 3.22 4.73
CA VAL A 77 5.40 2.22 4.02
C VAL A 77 5.21 2.61 2.54
N LEU A 78 4.95 3.90 2.26
CA LEU A 78 4.83 4.42 0.90
C LEU A 78 6.14 4.26 0.12
N LEU A 79 7.27 4.58 0.75
CA LEU A 79 8.60 4.44 0.13
C LEU A 79 8.92 2.97 -0.15
N ALA A 80 8.72 2.08 0.82
CA ALA A 80 8.98 0.65 0.64
C ALA A 80 8.09 0.04 -0.46
N GLY A 81 6.78 0.30 -0.42
CA GLY A 81 5.82 -0.17 -1.42
C GLY A 81 6.11 0.42 -2.81
N GLY A 82 6.43 1.71 -2.87
CA GLY A 82 6.82 2.39 -4.10
C GLY A 82 8.09 1.81 -4.71
N CYS A 83 9.14 1.53 -3.90
CA CYS A 83 10.37 0.90 -4.36
C CYS A 83 10.13 -0.50 -4.93
N VAL A 84 9.36 -1.34 -4.22
CA VAL A 84 9.02 -2.70 -4.69
C VAL A 84 8.26 -2.63 -6.01
N THR A 85 7.22 -1.79 -6.09
CA THR A 85 6.41 -1.62 -7.31
C THR A 85 7.25 -1.09 -8.47
N PHE A 86 8.12 -0.11 -8.22
CA PHE A 86 9.03 0.45 -9.22
C PHE A 86 9.94 -0.63 -9.82
N VAL A 87 10.58 -1.45 -8.97
CA VAL A 87 11.49 -2.51 -9.41
C VAL A 87 10.73 -3.58 -10.20
N VAL A 88 9.58 -4.03 -9.71
CA VAL A 88 8.76 -5.04 -10.40
C VAL A 88 8.33 -4.55 -11.78
N ALA A 89 7.77 -3.35 -11.86
CA ALA A 89 7.28 -2.77 -13.10
C ALA A 89 8.42 -2.51 -14.12
N PHE A 90 9.61 -2.12 -13.63
CA PHE A 90 10.81 -1.97 -14.45
C PHE A 90 11.21 -3.29 -15.13
N PHE A 91 11.31 -4.39 -14.34
CA PHE A 91 11.63 -5.71 -14.91
C PHE A 91 10.54 -6.20 -15.87
N GLY A 92 9.27 -5.90 -15.62
CA GLY A 92 8.15 -6.23 -16.51
C GLY A 92 8.27 -5.51 -17.85
N CYS A 93 8.47 -4.21 -17.86
CA CYS A 93 8.61 -3.39 -19.06
C CYS A 93 9.86 -3.79 -19.86
N CYS A 94 11.03 -3.81 -19.22
CA CYS A 94 12.30 -4.15 -19.86
C CYS A 94 12.32 -5.60 -20.36
N GLY A 95 11.76 -6.54 -19.59
CA GLY A 95 11.65 -7.94 -19.98
C GLY A 95 10.85 -8.16 -21.25
N ALA A 96 9.72 -7.46 -21.37
CA ALA A 96 8.89 -7.49 -22.57
C ALA A 96 9.53 -6.78 -23.75
N TRP A 97 10.15 -5.61 -23.52
CA TRP A 97 10.76 -4.81 -24.59
C TRP A 97 11.96 -5.51 -25.19
N PHE A 98 12.94 -5.89 -24.38
CA PHE A 98 14.17 -6.55 -24.81
C PHE A 98 14.02 -8.05 -25.07
N GLN A 99 12.83 -8.62 -24.82
CA GLN A 99 12.57 -10.06 -24.95
C GLN A 99 13.61 -10.93 -24.20
N SER A 100 14.02 -10.46 -23.03
CA SER A 100 15.03 -11.12 -22.20
C SER A 100 14.39 -12.14 -21.27
N ARG A 101 14.77 -13.40 -21.42
CA ARG A 101 14.27 -14.49 -20.56
C ARG A 101 14.60 -14.28 -19.08
N CYS A 102 15.80 -13.79 -18.80
CA CYS A 102 16.24 -13.54 -17.43
C CYS A 102 15.34 -12.50 -16.74
N MET A 103 15.07 -11.38 -17.42
CA MET A 103 14.21 -10.32 -16.87
C MET A 103 12.77 -10.78 -16.69
N LEU A 104 12.23 -11.59 -17.62
CA LEU A 104 10.87 -12.15 -17.50
C LEU A 104 10.76 -13.13 -16.35
N ILE A 105 11.78 -13.98 -16.10
CA ILE A 105 11.81 -14.88 -14.95
C ILE A 105 11.90 -14.07 -13.65
N THR A 106 12.75 -13.06 -13.61
CA THR A 106 12.89 -12.18 -12.43
C THR A 106 11.56 -11.48 -12.13
N TYR A 107 10.90 -10.92 -13.15
CA TYR A 107 9.57 -10.33 -12.99
C TYR A 107 8.56 -11.32 -12.42
N PHE A 108 8.47 -12.52 -13.03
CA PHE A 108 7.57 -13.59 -12.59
C PHE A 108 7.81 -13.98 -11.13
N SER A 109 9.07 -14.17 -10.74
CA SER A 109 9.45 -14.51 -9.37
C SER A 109 9.11 -13.38 -8.38
N LEU A 110 9.37 -12.12 -8.75
CA LEU A 110 9.04 -10.97 -7.90
C LEU A 110 7.53 -10.82 -7.70
N VAL A 111 6.72 -10.98 -8.76
CA VAL A 111 5.25 -10.89 -8.63
C VAL A 111 4.71 -12.02 -7.75
N ILE A 112 5.23 -13.24 -7.84
CA ILE A 112 4.84 -14.33 -6.93
C ILE A 112 5.20 -13.99 -5.48
N LEU A 113 6.40 -13.45 -5.23
CA LEU A 113 6.81 -13.07 -3.88
C LEU A 113 5.91 -11.97 -3.30
N VAL A 114 5.56 -10.96 -4.11
CA VAL A 114 4.63 -9.90 -3.70
C VAL A 114 3.25 -10.49 -3.39
N PHE A 115 2.70 -11.32 -4.27
CA PHE A 115 1.41 -11.97 -4.08
C PHE A 115 1.36 -12.81 -2.80
N LEU A 116 2.38 -13.62 -2.55
CA LEU A 116 2.49 -14.41 -1.32
C LEU A 116 2.62 -13.51 -0.09
N GLY A 117 3.41 -12.44 -0.19
CA GLY A 117 3.55 -11.45 0.88
C GLY A 117 2.23 -10.76 1.22
N GLU A 118 1.47 -10.31 0.24
CA GLU A 118 0.15 -9.70 0.42
C GLU A 118 -0.83 -10.67 1.08
N PHE A 119 -0.84 -11.92 0.62
CA PHE A 119 -1.69 -12.98 1.19
C PHE A 119 -1.33 -13.26 2.65
N MET A 120 -0.04 -13.42 2.96
CA MET A 120 0.43 -13.65 4.33
C MET A 120 0.13 -12.47 5.24
N LEU A 121 0.39 -11.25 4.80
CA LEU A 121 0.09 -10.03 5.56
C LEU A 121 -1.41 -9.89 5.82
N GLY A 122 -2.25 -10.16 4.82
CA GLY A 122 -3.71 -10.15 4.97
C GLY A 122 -4.20 -11.20 5.96
N ALA A 123 -3.67 -12.42 5.88
CA ALA A 123 -4.01 -13.51 6.80
C ALA A 123 -3.58 -13.18 8.25
N LEU A 124 -2.36 -12.69 8.44
CA LEU A 124 -1.85 -12.26 9.75
C LEU A 124 -2.68 -11.11 10.31
N ALA A 125 -2.97 -10.09 9.50
CA ALA A 125 -3.81 -8.96 9.91
C ALA A 125 -5.21 -9.41 10.34
N PHE A 126 -5.79 -10.39 9.65
CA PHE A 126 -7.09 -10.94 10.01
C PHE A 126 -7.05 -11.74 11.32
N VAL A 127 -6.05 -12.61 11.50
CA VAL A 127 -5.90 -13.43 12.71
C VAL A 127 -5.60 -12.55 13.94
N PHE A 128 -4.70 -11.57 13.79
CA PHE A 128 -4.27 -10.72 14.90
C PHE A 128 -5.01 -9.38 14.97
N ARG A 129 -6.14 -9.22 14.28
CA ARG A 129 -6.89 -7.96 14.17
C ARG A 129 -7.17 -7.27 15.51
N GLU A 130 -7.54 -8.03 16.55
CA GLU A 130 -7.85 -7.47 17.87
C GLU A 130 -6.61 -7.04 18.63
N HIS A 131 -5.52 -7.78 18.47
CA HIS A 131 -4.23 -7.43 19.07
C HIS A 131 -3.65 -6.17 18.42
N LEU A 132 -3.66 -6.13 17.09
CA LEU A 132 -3.24 -4.95 16.33
C LEU A 132 -4.08 -3.71 16.69
N ALA A 133 -5.39 -3.86 16.77
CA ALA A 133 -6.28 -2.75 17.14
C ALA A 133 -5.98 -2.23 18.57
N ARG A 134 -5.69 -3.11 19.53
CA ARG A 134 -5.32 -2.71 20.90
C ARG A 134 -3.97 -2.02 20.92
N SER A 135 -2.94 -2.60 20.28
CA SER A 135 -1.63 -1.99 20.20
C SER A 135 -1.69 -0.61 19.56
N LEU A 136 -2.40 -0.48 18.43
CA LEU A 136 -2.56 0.80 17.74
C LEU A 136 -3.22 1.85 18.63
N LYS A 137 -4.29 1.49 19.37
CA LYS A 137 -4.94 2.40 20.32
C LYS A 137 -4.00 2.86 21.41
N THR A 138 -3.20 1.96 21.98
CA THR A 138 -2.22 2.29 23.03
C THR A 138 -1.16 3.25 22.50
N GLU A 139 -0.66 3.01 21.32
CA GLU A 139 0.37 3.84 20.70
C GLU A 139 -0.14 5.23 20.32
N LEU A 140 -1.35 5.31 19.77
CA LEU A 140 -1.97 6.58 19.46
C LEU A 140 -2.25 7.39 20.74
N LEU A 141 -2.67 6.73 21.84
CA LEU A 141 -2.80 7.37 23.15
C LEU A 141 -1.46 7.92 23.64
N PHE A 142 -0.39 7.13 23.54
CA PHE A 142 0.93 7.58 23.91
C PHE A 142 1.35 8.82 23.07
N GLY A 143 1.06 8.80 21.76
CA GLY A 143 1.29 9.93 20.86
C GLY A 143 0.52 11.20 21.29
N ILE A 144 -0.74 11.09 21.71
CA ILE A 144 -1.52 12.20 22.24
C ILE A 144 -0.87 12.73 23.53
N HIS A 145 -0.53 11.85 24.46
CA HIS A 145 -0.06 12.27 25.78
C HIS A 145 1.34 12.89 25.75
N LYS A 146 2.24 12.37 24.90
CA LYS A 146 3.65 12.73 24.90
C LYS A 146 4.10 13.67 23.78
N HIS A 147 3.44 13.62 22.63
CA HIS A 147 3.94 14.28 21.43
C HIS A 147 3.00 15.36 20.89
N TYR A 148 1.80 15.50 21.46
CA TYR A 148 0.91 16.58 21.09
C TYR A 148 1.45 17.92 21.65
N ASN A 149 1.62 18.90 20.79
CA ASN A 149 1.98 20.27 21.17
C ASN A 149 0.93 21.25 20.63
N VAL A 150 0.92 22.48 21.15
CA VAL A 150 -0.12 23.48 20.83
C VAL A 150 0.17 24.22 19.52
N THR A 151 1.34 24.06 18.93
CA THR A 151 1.74 24.72 17.68
C THR A 151 0.97 24.13 16.49
N ARG A 152 0.10 24.95 15.88
CA ARG A 152 -0.76 24.57 14.75
C ARG A 152 -0.11 24.95 13.41
N GLU A 153 1.10 24.49 13.15
CA GLU A 153 1.69 24.64 11.82
C GLU A 153 1.12 23.59 10.87
N PRO A 154 0.95 23.90 9.58
CA PRO A 154 0.52 22.91 8.59
C PRO A 154 1.43 21.68 8.61
N GLY A 155 0.82 20.52 8.68
CA GLY A 155 1.58 19.26 8.73
C GLY A 155 2.04 18.82 10.11
N THR A 156 1.62 19.50 11.16
CA THR A 156 1.92 19.12 12.55
C THR A 156 0.93 18.07 13.07
N LEU A 157 1.35 17.28 14.07
CA LEU A 157 0.47 16.31 14.72
C LEU A 157 -0.88 16.90 15.15
N PRO A 158 -0.93 18.14 15.74
CA PRO A 158 -2.18 18.83 16.00
C PRO A 158 -3.06 19.03 14.76
N ALA A 159 -2.49 19.45 13.64
CA ALA A 159 -3.27 19.66 12.41
C ALA A 159 -3.87 18.34 11.87
N VAL A 160 -3.15 17.22 12.01
CA VAL A 160 -3.67 15.89 11.64
C VAL A 160 -4.83 15.49 12.55
N TRP A 161 -4.70 15.70 13.86
CA TRP A 161 -5.78 15.41 14.81
C TRP A 161 -6.99 16.32 14.58
N ASP A 162 -6.78 17.60 14.33
CA ASP A 162 -7.86 18.54 14.01
C ASP A 162 -8.65 18.05 12.78
N HIS A 163 -7.96 17.62 11.73
CA HIS A 163 -8.59 17.06 10.54
C HIS A 163 -9.38 15.77 10.83
N ILE A 164 -8.81 14.85 11.63
CA ILE A 164 -9.49 13.61 12.04
C ILE A 164 -10.76 13.91 12.83
N HIS A 165 -10.69 14.82 13.80
CA HIS A 165 -11.86 15.20 14.61
C HIS A 165 -12.98 15.78 13.76
N GLU A 166 -12.65 16.64 12.80
CA GLU A 166 -13.60 17.31 11.91
C GLU A 166 -14.22 16.34 10.91
N GLU A 167 -13.39 15.48 10.26
CA GLU A 167 -13.84 14.56 9.22
C GLU A 167 -14.72 13.43 9.80
N PHE A 168 -14.30 12.86 10.94
CA PHE A 168 -15.00 11.73 11.55
C PHE A 168 -15.94 12.13 12.68
N GLN A 169 -16.06 13.42 13.01
CA GLN A 169 -16.90 13.95 14.08
C GLN A 169 -16.73 13.15 15.39
N CYS A 170 -15.48 13.09 15.84
CA CYS A 170 -15.05 12.28 16.99
C CYS A 170 -14.06 13.06 17.85
N CYS A 171 -13.76 12.58 19.06
CA CYS A 171 -12.76 13.18 19.93
C CYS A 171 -11.99 12.10 20.71
N GLY A 172 -10.65 12.20 20.74
CA GLY A 172 -9.77 11.23 21.35
C GLY A 172 -9.74 9.88 20.62
N ILE A 173 -9.09 8.88 21.18
CA ILE A 173 -9.03 7.52 20.64
C ILE A 173 -10.24 6.71 21.09
N ARG A 174 -10.45 6.61 22.38
CA ARG A 174 -11.58 5.92 23.04
C ARG A 174 -12.75 6.88 23.21
N ASP A 175 -12.48 8.05 23.77
CA ASP A 175 -13.40 9.15 23.99
C ASP A 175 -12.62 10.47 24.26
N TYR A 176 -13.34 11.56 24.51
CA TYR A 176 -12.75 12.89 24.71
C TYR A 176 -11.84 12.99 25.95
N THR A 177 -11.97 12.08 26.94
CA THR A 177 -11.15 12.11 28.17
C THR A 177 -9.69 11.75 27.90
N ASP A 178 -9.38 11.13 26.76
CA ASP A 178 -8.01 10.85 26.33
C ASP A 178 -7.14 12.12 26.18
N TRP A 179 -7.78 13.29 26.09
CA TRP A 179 -7.11 14.59 26.00
C TRP A 179 -6.85 15.27 27.35
N PHE A 180 -7.39 14.71 28.46
CA PHE A 180 -7.24 15.32 29.75
C PHE A 180 -5.82 15.15 30.28
N GLN A 181 -5.29 16.24 30.88
CA GLN A 181 -4.00 16.24 31.59
C GLN A 181 -2.82 15.67 30.76
N ILE A 182 -2.82 15.94 29.47
CA ILE A 182 -1.68 15.61 28.60
C ILE A 182 -0.51 16.57 28.84
N GLU A 183 0.69 16.23 28.32
CA GLU A 183 1.88 17.10 28.50
C GLU A 183 1.68 18.54 28.00
N ALA A 184 0.85 18.77 26.98
CA ALA A 184 0.55 20.11 26.50
C ALA A 184 -0.28 20.97 27.46
N TRP A 185 -1.04 20.35 28.38
CA TRP A 185 -1.84 21.01 29.44
C TRP A 185 -2.03 20.09 30.67
N PRO A 186 -0.96 19.89 31.46
CA PRO A 186 -0.89 18.84 32.47
C PRO A 186 -1.85 19.05 33.67
N THR A 187 -2.43 20.21 33.83
CA THR A 187 -3.32 20.54 34.94
C THR A 187 -4.75 20.87 34.51
N GLU A 188 -5.06 20.78 33.21
CA GLU A 188 -6.36 21.14 32.67
C GLU A 188 -7.08 19.93 32.08
N ASP A 189 -8.38 19.80 32.37
CA ASP A 189 -9.29 18.89 31.68
C ASP A 189 -9.87 19.62 30.47
N ARG A 190 -9.18 19.54 29.34
CA ARG A 190 -9.59 20.20 28.10
C ARG A 190 -9.38 19.28 26.91
N VAL A 191 -10.03 19.65 25.80
CA VAL A 191 -9.88 19.00 24.49
C VAL A 191 -9.41 20.01 23.44
N PRO A 192 -8.87 19.59 22.31
CA PRO A 192 -8.68 20.48 21.16
C PRO A 192 -10.02 21.10 20.70
N ASP A 193 -9.99 22.34 20.22
CA ASP A 193 -11.21 23.03 19.75
C ASP A 193 -11.86 22.30 18.54
N SER A 194 -11.12 21.47 17.82
CA SER A 194 -11.61 20.60 16.76
C SER A 194 -12.54 19.48 17.24
N CYS A 195 -12.53 19.15 18.54
CA CYS A 195 -13.46 18.22 19.16
C CYS A 195 -14.86 18.78 19.39
N CYS A 196 -15.06 20.09 19.21
CA CYS A 196 -16.34 20.74 19.42
C CYS A 196 -17.30 20.49 18.26
N ILE A 197 -18.58 20.25 18.56
CA ILE A 197 -19.67 20.13 17.57
C ILE A 197 -19.82 21.42 16.76
N LYS A 198 -19.67 22.58 17.46
CA LYS A 198 -19.54 23.88 16.81
C LYS A 198 -18.15 24.42 17.13
N ARG A 199 -17.36 24.65 16.09
CA ARG A 199 -15.99 25.14 16.25
C ARG A 199 -15.99 26.61 16.62
N GLU A 200 -15.92 26.87 17.91
CA GLU A 200 -15.74 28.21 18.47
C GLU A 200 -14.37 28.29 19.16
N ARG A 201 -13.79 29.46 19.19
CA ARG A 201 -12.50 29.69 19.86
C ARG A 201 -12.62 29.38 21.35
N TYR A 202 -11.75 28.54 21.87
CA TYR A 202 -11.72 28.06 23.27
C TYR A 202 -12.89 27.16 23.70
N CYS A 203 -13.68 26.65 22.76
CA CYS A 203 -14.76 25.71 23.08
C CYS A 203 -14.27 24.41 23.75
N GLY A 204 -13.00 24.02 23.50
CA GLY A 204 -12.39 22.84 24.10
C GLY A 204 -11.99 22.99 25.56
N ARG A 205 -12.08 24.21 26.14
CA ARG A 205 -11.81 24.43 27.56
C ARG A 205 -13.05 24.14 28.39
N LEU A 206 -12.84 23.46 29.53
CA LEU A 206 -13.91 23.22 30.48
C LEU A 206 -14.32 24.52 31.15
N ASP A 207 -15.61 24.82 31.13
CA ASP A 207 -16.15 25.95 31.92
C ASP A 207 -16.24 25.51 33.41
N PRO A 208 -16.28 26.48 34.34
CA PRO A 208 -16.34 26.19 35.77
C PRO A 208 -17.53 25.33 36.20
N GLU A 209 -18.59 25.31 35.41
CA GLU A 209 -19.81 24.57 35.65
C GLU A 209 -19.86 23.23 34.86
N GLY A 210 -18.86 22.94 34.02
CA GLY A 210 -18.75 21.67 33.26
C GLY A 210 -19.75 21.50 32.13
N ARG A 211 -20.50 22.53 31.76
CA ARG A 211 -21.55 22.50 30.72
C ARG A 211 -21.00 22.33 29.31
N ASN A 212 -19.78 22.80 29.07
CA ASN A 212 -19.15 22.71 27.74
C ASN A 212 -18.91 21.28 27.28
N LYS A 213 -18.90 20.29 28.19
CA LYS A 213 -18.79 18.89 27.83
C LYS A 213 -19.91 18.41 26.87
N GLU A 214 -21.08 19.03 26.92
CA GLU A 214 -22.18 18.70 26.00
C GLU A 214 -21.94 19.17 24.57
N LEU A 215 -21.02 20.11 24.38
CA LEU A 215 -20.64 20.64 23.07
C LEU A 215 -19.52 19.82 22.39
N TRP A 216 -18.98 18.81 23.05
CA TRP A 216 -17.90 17.97 22.53
C TRP A 216 -18.42 16.67 21.93
N HIS A 217 -17.75 16.19 20.88
CA HIS A 217 -18.01 14.84 20.33
C HIS A 217 -17.70 13.79 21.38
N LYS A 218 -18.70 13.01 21.73
CA LYS A 218 -18.58 11.93 22.76
C LYS A 218 -17.92 10.67 22.21
N LYS A 219 -17.99 10.47 20.89
CA LYS A 219 -17.52 9.27 20.21
C LYS A 219 -16.02 9.33 20.00
N GLY A 220 -15.31 8.25 20.37
CA GLY A 220 -13.89 8.11 20.10
C GLY A 220 -13.59 7.85 18.63
N CYS A 221 -12.47 8.39 18.16
CA CYS A 221 -12.06 8.34 16.75
C CYS A 221 -11.74 6.92 16.28
N ALA A 222 -11.22 6.05 17.16
CA ALA A 222 -10.99 4.65 16.80
C ALA A 222 -12.29 3.96 16.37
N THR A 223 -13.39 4.19 17.09
CA THR A 223 -14.70 3.62 16.76
C THR A 223 -15.30 4.28 15.51
N ALA A 224 -15.15 5.60 15.36
CA ALA A 224 -15.64 6.34 14.20
C ALA A 224 -14.97 5.86 12.90
N ILE A 225 -13.63 5.76 12.91
CA ILE A 225 -12.84 5.26 11.78
C ILE A 225 -13.18 3.81 11.47
N GLN A 226 -13.32 2.95 12.49
CA GLN A 226 -13.71 1.56 12.31
C GLN A 226 -15.07 1.44 11.61
N MET A 227 -16.07 2.21 12.02
CA MET A 227 -17.38 2.21 11.35
C MET A 227 -17.31 2.74 9.93
N TRP A 228 -16.53 3.77 9.67
CA TRP A 228 -16.29 4.30 8.34
C TRP A 228 -15.62 3.23 7.44
N LEU A 229 -14.58 2.54 7.93
CA LEU A 229 -13.93 1.44 7.20
C LEU A 229 -14.92 0.30 6.88
N VAL A 230 -15.75 -0.10 7.84
CA VAL A 230 -16.76 -1.15 7.62
C VAL A 230 -17.75 -0.74 6.54
N THR A 231 -18.21 0.51 6.54
CA THR A 231 -19.11 1.03 5.49
C THR A 231 -18.42 1.09 4.11
N ARG A 232 -17.08 1.18 4.07
CA ARG A 232 -16.27 1.26 2.84
C ARG A 232 -15.60 -0.06 2.45
N LEU A 233 -15.95 -1.18 3.09
CA LEU A 233 -15.36 -2.49 2.79
C LEU A 233 -15.45 -2.88 1.30
N HIS A 234 -16.52 -2.46 0.61
CA HIS A 234 -16.66 -2.68 -0.83
C HIS A 234 -15.56 -1.99 -1.64
N VAL A 235 -15.10 -0.80 -1.24
CA VAL A 235 -14.00 -0.10 -1.90
C VAL A 235 -12.68 -0.84 -1.69
N VAL A 236 -12.39 -1.24 -0.45
CA VAL A 236 -11.17 -2.00 -0.10
C VAL A 236 -11.16 -3.35 -0.85
N GLY A 237 -12.30 -4.05 -0.86
CA GLY A 237 -12.45 -5.31 -1.59
C GLY A 237 -12.26 -5.14 -3.10
N THR A 238 -12.82 -4.08 -3.69
CA THR A 238 -12.65 -3.79 -5.13
C THR A 238 -11.18 -3.51 -5.46
N VAL A 239 -10.48 -2.71 -4.66
CA VAL A 239 -9.05 -2.42 -4.86
C VAL A 239 -8.24 -3.72 -4.78
N GLY A 240 -8.48 -4.56 -3.76
CA GLY A 240 -7.81 -5.86 -3.63
C GLY A 240 -8.05 -6.78 -4.83
N LEU A 241 -9.28 -6.85 -5.34
CA LEU A 241 -9.61 -7.63 -6.54
C LEU A 241 -8.89 -7.11 -7.78
N VAL A 242 -8.83 -5.79 -7.98
CA VAL A 242 -8.11 -5.18 -9.11
C VAL A 242 -6.62 -5.49 -9.03
N VAL A 243 -6.00 -5.36 -7.85
CA VAL A 243 -4.58 -5.69 -7.66
C VAL A 243 -4.32 -7.17 -7.94
N GLY A 244 -5.13 -8.07 -7.38
CA GLY A 244 -5.01 -9.52 -7.63
C GLY A 244 -5.19 -9.87 -9.12
N PHE A 245 -6.15 -9.24 -9.81
CA PHE A 245 -6.33 -9.43 -11.24
C PHE A 245 -5.11 -8.96 -12.06
N LEU A 246 -4.55 -7.79 -11.75
CA LEU A 246 -3.34 -7.29 -12.40
C LEU A 246 -2.13 -8.20 -12.19
N GLN A 247 -1.98 -8.75 -10.98
CA GLN A 247 -0.91 -9.71 -10.68
C GLN A 247 -1.07 -11.00 -11.48
N LEU A 248 -2.27 -11.60 -11.51
CA LEU A 248 -2.54 -12.79 -12.32
C LEU A 248 -2.32 -12.55 -13.81
N PHE A 249 -2.82 -11.42 -14.32
CA PHE A 249 -2.57 -11.02 -15.71
C PHE A 249 -1.07 -10.89 -16.00
N GLY A 250 -0.32 -10.27 -15.08
CA GLY A 250 1.14 -10.14 -15.17
C GLY A 250 1.85 -11.49 -15.21
N LEU A 251 1.47 -12.43 -14.33
CA LEU A 251 2.03 -13.78 -14.29
C LEU A 251 1.77 -14.55 -15.59
N VAL A 252 0.53 -14.57 -16.06
CA VAL A 252 0.15 -15.27 -17.30
C VAL A 252 0.88 -14.66 -18.51
N SER A 253 0.86 -13.32 -18.63
CA SER A 253 1.51 -12.63 -19.75
C SER A 253 3.02 -12.84 -19.76
N SER A 254 3.69 -12.77 -18.61
CA SER A 254 5.14 -13.01 -18.52
C SER A 254 5.51 -14.45 -18.89
N MET A 255 4.70 -15.44 -18.53
CA MET A 255 4.90 -16.84 -18.91
C MET A 255 4.75 -17.04 -20.41
N ILE A 256 3.70 -16.48 -21.01
CA ILE A 256 3.48 -16.52 -22.46
C ILE A 256 4.68 -15.91 -23.22
N LEU A 257 5.11 -14.71 -22.81
CA LEU A 257 6.23 -14.04 -23.43
C LEU A 257 7.53 -14.85 -23.27
N PHE A 258 7.77 -15.42 -22.10
CA PHE A 258 8.91 -16.29 -21.84
C PHE A 258 8.93 -17.54 -22.78
N CYS A 259 7.80 -18.23 -22.90
CA CYS A 259 7.66 -19.39 -23.78
C CYS A 259 7.90 -18.99 -25.26
N THR A 260 7.37 -17.87 -25.69
CA THR A 260 7.54 -17.35 -27.07
C THR A 260 9.00 -17.02 -27.35
N VAL A 261 9.69 -16.32 -26.45
CA VAL A 261 11.12 -15.98 -26.58
C VAL A 261 11.97 -17.25 -26.58
N SER A 262 11.60 -18.24 -25.80
CA SER A 262 12.28 -19.54 -25.73
C SER A 262 12.16 -20.32 -27.05
N SER A 263 10.98 -20.38 -27.63
CA SER A 263 10.73 -21.05 -28.91
C SER A 263 11.47 -20.43 -30.08
N LYS A 264 11.45 -19.09 -30.19
CA LYS A 264 12.16 -18.36 -31.25
C LYS A 264 13.67 -18.64 -31.23
N ARG A 265 14.29 -18.65 -30.06
CA ARG A 265 15.74 -18.90 -29.94
C ARG A 265 16.11 -20.35 -30.30
N SER A 266 15.29 -21.33 -29.92
CA SER A 266 15.48 -22.75 -30.27
C SER A 266 15.43 -22.92 -31.80
N SER A 267 14.47 -22.29 -32.47
CA SER A 267 14.33 -22.32 -33.93
C SER A 267 15.53 -21.70 -34.65
N HIS A 268 16.07 -20.60 -34.16
CA HIS A 268 17.26 -19.97 -34.72
C HIS A 268 18.51 -20.85 -34.58
N THR A 269 18.68 -21.49 -33.42
CA THR A 269 19.81 -22.41 -33.17
C THR A 269 19.75 -23.61 -34.13
N TYR A 270 18.57 -24.19 -34.33
CA TYR A 270 18.38 -25.34 -35.27
C TYR A 270 18.72 -24.92 -36.68
N LYS A 271 18.23 -23.78 -37.17
CA LYS A 271 18.55 -23.28 -38.55
C LYS A 271 20.05 -23.02 -38.75
N SER A 272 20.74 -22.52 -37.72
CA SER A 272 22.19 -22.29 -37.81
C SER A 272 22.98 -23.59 -37.87
N TYR A 273 22.55 -24.65 -37.25
CA TYR A 273 23.15 -25.98 -37.35
C TYR A 273 22.95 -26.62 -38.73
N ASP A 274 21.77 -26.44 -39.33
CA ASP A 274 21.44 -26.98 -40.64
C ASP A 274 22.28 -26.28 -41.74
N THR A 275 22.46 -24.95 -41.61
CA THR A 275 23.27 -24.16 -42.58
C THR A 275 24.78 -24.40 -42.44
N ALA A 276 25.26 -24.87 -41.27
CA ALA A 276 26.67 -25.16 -41.06
C ALA A 276 27.06 -26.58 -41.53
N ASN A 277 26.07 -27.46 -41.79
CA ASN A 277 26.27 -28.86 -42.25
C ASN A 277 25.97 -29.05 -43.73
N THR A 278 25.55 -28.03 -44.47
CA THR A 278 25.42 -28.00 -45.94
C THR A 278 26.56 -27.19 -46.54
#